data_986c0795d85b67ef58e2cdfca0be38ad
#
_entry.id   986c0795d85b67ef58e2cdfca0be38ad
#
_cell.length_a   1.000
_cell.length_b   1.000
_cell.length_c   1.000
_cell.angle_alpha   90.00
_cell.angle_beta   90.00
_cell.angle_gamma   90.00
#
_symmetry.space_group_name_H-M   'P 1'
#
loop_
_entity.id
_entity.type
_entity.pdbx_description
1 polymer ?
#
loop_
_entity_poly.entity_id
_entity_poly.type
_entity_poly.pdbx_seq_one_letter_code
_entity_poly.pdbx_strand_id
1 'polypeptide(L)'
;MIMKRFLIVLTCVLGTMSLAKADDRPVTVDQLPQAARTFLNVNFPDDKISFATKDDDLIRPDYQVVLASGVMVKFNNAGGLEEIESRGREIPDGIIPIQIVEMVKGHYPDVMITGYEVGRRTYEVKLSNRIELKLDRNFNVIEIDD
;
A
#
# COMPACT_ATOMS: atom_id res chain seq x y z
N MET A 1 4.35 54.22 -14.24
CA MET A 1 4.59 53.07 -15.16
C MET A 1 5.25 51.87 -14.51
N ILE A 2 5.84 51.99 -13.33
CA ILE A 2 6.53 50.87 -12.66
C ILE A 2 5.57 50.06 -11.76
N MET A 3 4.41 50.60 -11.42
CA MET A 3 3.46 49.92 -10.52
C MET A 3 2.58 48.84 -11.17
N LYS A 4 2.54 48.79 -12.49
CA LYS A 4 1.71 47.78 -13.19
C LYS A 4 2.37 46.40 -13.33
N ARG A 5 3.66 46.28 -13.01
CA ARG A 5 4.38 45.00 -13.13
C ARG A 5 4.42 44.19 -11.85
N PHE A 6 4.02 44.78 -10.74
CA PHE A 6 4.04 44.09 -9.43
C PHE A 6 2.74 43.32 -9.12
N LEU A 7 1.68 43.55 -9.89
CA LEU A 7 0.39 42.92 -9.60
C LEU A 7 0.23 41.55 -10.24
N ILE A 8 1.17 41.14 -11.11
CA ILE A 8 1.06 39.86 -11.83
C ILE A 8 1.76 38.71 -11.10
N VAL A 9 2.66 39.04 -10.17
CA VAL A 9 3.41 37.99 -9.45
C VAL A 9 2.65 37.43 -8.25
N LEU A 10 1.65 38.15 -7.76
CA LEU A 10 0.91 37.73 -6.56
C LEU A 10 -0.22 36.73 -6.87
N THR A 11 -0.58 36.58 -8.12
CA THR A 11 -1.71 35.70 -8.52
C THR A 11 -1.28 34.25 -8.78
N CYS A 12 0.00 33.98 -8.91
CA CYS A 12 0.49 32.59 -9.16
C CYS A 12 0.76 31.78 -7.88
N VAL A 13 0.78 32.42 -6.71
CA VAL A 13 1.08 31.71 -5.45
C VAL A 13 -0.15 31.10 -4.81
N LEU A 14 -1.34 31.53 -5.20
CA LEU A 14 -2.61 31.02 -4.66
C LEU A 14 -3.15 29.77 -5.36
N GLY A 15 -2.54 29.34 -6.46
CA GLY A 15 -3.01 28.22 -7.26
C GLY A 15 -2.45 26.85 -6.88
N THR A 16 -1.46 26.79 -5.98
CA THR A 16 -0.79 25.53 -5.69
C THR A 16 -1.16 24.88 -4.35
N MET A 17 -2.07 25.47 -3.61
CA MET A 17 -2.52 24.92 -2.32
C MET A 17 -3.74 24.00 -2.40
N SER A 18 -4.29 23.77 -3.59
CA SER A 18 -5.53 23.01 -3.73
C SER A 18 -5.35 21.51 -4.03
N LEU A 19 -4.12 20.97 -3.91
CA LEU A 19 -3.84 19.55 -4.17
C LEU A 19 -3.56 18.72 -2.92
N ALA A 20 -3.77 19.26 -1.72
CA ALA A 20 -3.81 18.44 -0.53
C ALA A 20 -5.06 17.54 -0.64
N LYS A 21 -4.87 16.23 -0.77
CA LYS A 21 -5.95 15.26 -0.64
C LYS A 21 -6.55 15.42 0.75
N ALA A 22 -7.70 16.08 0.83
CA ALA A 22 -8.41 16.31 2.06
C ALA A 22 -9.09 15.04 2.62
N ASP A 23 -8.95 13.91 1.94
CA ASP A 23 -9.72 12.71 2.19
C ASP A 23 -9.05 11.75 3.16
N ASP A 24 -7.72 11.82 3.32
CA ASP A 24 -6.98 10.98 4.27
C ASP A 24 -6.97 11.62 5.66
N ARG A 25 -7.60 10.97 6.64
CA ARG A 25 -7.59 11.43 8.01
C ARG A 25 -6.89 10.44 8.94
N PRO A 26 -6.15 10.93 9.95
CA PRO A 26 -5.55 10.03 10.93
C PRO A 26 -6.62 9.32 11.75
N VAL A 27 -6.36 8.07 12.07
CA VAL A 27 -7.20 7.24 12.93
C VAL A 27 -6.36 6.58 14.01
N THR A 28 -7.01 6.22 15.11
CA THR A 28 -6.39 5.46 16.18
C THR A 28 -6.50 3.96 15.90
N VAL A 29 -5.71 3.15 16.60
CA VAL A 29 -5.75 1.69 16.45
C VAL A 29 -7.16 1.13 16.70
N ASP A 30 -7.88 1.69 17.69
CA ASP A 30 -9.23 1.25 18.02
C ASP A 30 -10.26 1.53 16.93
N GLN A 31 -9.96 2.47 16.04
CA GLN A 31 -10.81 2.81 14.89
C GLN A 31 -10.59 1.91 13.69
N LEU A 32 -9.52 1.10 13.69
CA LEU A 32 -9.30 0.11 12.64
C LEU A 32 -10.33 -1.02 12.76
N PRO A 33 -10.77 -1.60 11.64
CA PRO A 33 -11.60 -2.80 11.68
C PRO A 33 -10.93 -3.92 12.48
N GLN A 34 -11.73 -4.73 13.17
CA GLN A 34 -11.20 -5.82 13.98
C GLN A 34 -10.33 -6.79 13.17
N ALA A 35 -10.74 -7.12 11.95
CA ALA A 35 -9.97 -8.00 11.07
C ALA A 35 -8.58 -7.44 10.76
N ALA A 36 -8.47 -6.12 10.55
CA ALA A 36 -7.19 -5.45 10.34
C ALA A 36 -6.29 -5.54 11.58
N ARG A 37 -6.86 -5.28 12.76
CA ARG A 37 -6.11 -5.41 14.03
C ARG A 37 -5.62 -6.82 14.26
N THR A 38 -6.47 -7.81 14.00
CA THR A 38 -6.09 -9.23 14.10
C THR A 38 -4.96 -9.58 13.15
N PHE A 39 -5.05 -9.13 11.89
CA PHE A 39 -3.99 -9.33 10.90
C PHE A 39 -2.64 -8.78 11.38
N LEU A 40 -2.63 -7.56 11.90
CA LEU A 40 -1.42 -6.92 12.40
C LEU A 40 -0.85 -7.66 13.63
N ASN A 41 -1.70 -8.08 14.55
CA ASN A 41 -1.27 -8.80 15.74
C ASN A 41 -0.71 -10.19 15.44
N VAL A 42 -1.26 -10.88 14.44
CA VAL A 42 -0.81 -12.21 14.01
C VAL A 42 0.51 -12.13 13.25
N ASN A 43 0.62 -11.20 12.31
CA ASN A 43 1.74 -11.15 11.38
C ASN A 43 2.89 -10.23 11.82
N PHE A 44 2.59 -9.23 12.65
CA PHE A 44 3.55 -8.24 13.12
C PHE A 44 3.40 -7.99 14.63
N PRO A 45 3.52 -9.04 15.47
CA PRO A 45 3.23 -8.91 16.91
C PRO A 45 4.20 -7.98 17.65
N ASP A 46 5.44 -7.87 17.16
CA ASP A 46 6.50 -7.07 17.80
C ASP A 46 6.73 -5.72 17.10
N ASP A 47 5.96 -5.40 16.08
CA ASP A 47 6.11 -4.17 15.31
C ASP A 47 4.99 -3.19 15.68
N LYS A 48 5.38 -2.01 16.13
CA LYS A 48 4.42 -1.00 16.56
C LYS A 48 3.86 -0.23 15.38
N ILE A 49 2.59 0.17 15.50
CA ILE A 49 1.97 1.07 14.54
C ILE A 49 2.55 2.46 14.75
N SER A 50 3.18 2.99 13.70
CA SER A 50 3.70 4.36 13.68
C SER A 50 2.56 5.36 13.48
N PHE A 51 1.73 5.12 12.46
CA PHE A 51 0.50 5.88 12.25
C PHE A 51 -0.48 5.07 11.39
N ALA A 52 -1.75 5.46 11.44
CA ALA A 52 -2.80 4.91 10.60
C ALA A 52 -3.68 6.03 10.07
N THR A 53 -4.16 5.88 8.84
CA THR A 53 -5.07 6.81 8.19
C THR A 53 -6.26 6.07 7.61
N LYS A 54 -7.36 6.79 7.45
CA LYS A 54 -8.54 6.33 6.73
C LYS A 54 -8.78 7.25 5.55
N ASP A 55 -8.92 6.68 4.38
CA ASP A 55 -9.43 7.36 3.19
C ASP A 55 -10.95 7.21 3.17
N ASP A 56 -11.65 8.32 3.28
CA ASP A 56 -13.12 8.37 3.27
C ASP A 56 -13.68 8.48 1.84
N ASP A 57 -12.96 8.02 0.83
CA ASP A 57 -13.49 7.94 -0.53
C ASP A 57 -14.83 7.17 -0.52
N LEU A 58 -15.86 7.79 -1.07
CA LEU A 58 -17.22 7.21 -1.10
C LEU A 58 -17.30 5.91 -1.91
N ILE A 59 -16.37 5.72 -2.85
CA ILE A 59 -16.36 4.54 -3.73
C ILE A 59 -15.60 3.38 -3.10
N ARG A 60 -14.45 3.66 -2.50
CA ARG A 60 -13.56 2.65 -1.89
C ARG A 60 -12.88 3.20 -0.65
N PRO A 61 -13.60 3.30 0.47
CA PRO A 61 -12.96 3.67 1.73
C PRO A 61 -11.95 2.59 2.10
N ASP A 62 -10.75 3.00 2.46
CA ASP A 62 -9.70 2.09 2.89
C ASP A 62 -8.96 2.64 4.11
N TYR A 63 -8.14 1.78 4.69
CA TYR A 63 -7.26 2.13 5.80
C TYR A 63 -5.83 1.85 5.39
N GLN A 64 -4.92 2.75 5.74
CA GLN A 64 -3.49 2.55 5.57
C GLN A 64 -2.83 2.58 6.93
N VAL A 65 -1.99 1.58 7.19
CA VAL A 65 -1.22 1.46 8.43
C VAL A 65 0.25 1.43 8.08
N VAL A 66 1.05 2.25 8.75
CA VAL A 66 2.50 2.23 8.63
C VAL A 66 3.08 1.79 9.98
N LEU A 67 3.89 0.73 9.93
CA LEU A 67 4.55 0.17 11.10
C LEU A 67 5.90 0.88 11.35
N ALA A 68 6.42 0.75 12.56
CA ALA A 68 7.70 1.34 12.93
C ALA A 68 8.86 0.86 12.06
N SER A 69 8.79 -0.38 11.56
CA SER A 69 9.76 -0.94 10.61
C SER A 69 9.71 -0.31 9.22
N GLY A 70 8.67 0.46 8.90
CA GLY A 70 8.42 1.01 7.59
C GLY A 70 7.50 0.16 6.71
N VAL A 71 7.06 -1.00 7.18
CA VAL A 71 6.06 -1.80 6.46
C VAL A 71 4.76 -1.02 6.37
N MET A 72 4.18 -0.96 5.18
CA MET A 72 2.90 -0.32 4.93
C MET A 72 1.88 -1.39 4.55
N VAL A 73 0.70 -1.32 5.17
CA VAL A 73 -0.41 -2.25 4.91
C VAL A 73 -1.67 -1.45 4.65
N LYS A 74 -2.36 -1.81 3.57
CA LYS A 74 -3.69 -1.26 3.27
C LYS A 74 -4.75 -2.32 3.47
N PHE A 75 -5.84 -1.91 4.09
CA PHE A 75 -7.02 -2.73 4.33
C PHE A 75 -8.25 -2.08 3.72
N ASN A 76 -9.17 -2.89 3.22
CA ASN A 76 -10.47 -2.40 2.81
C ASN A 76 -11.32 -1.99 4.03
N ASN A 77 -12.50 -1.48 3.78
CA ASN A 77 -13.39 -0.99 4.85
C ASN A 77 -13.82 -2.09 5.84
N ALA A 78 -13.80 -3.35 5.42
CA ALA A 78 -14.09 -4.49 6.30
C ALA A 78 -12.87 -5.02 7.04
N GLY A 79 -11.67 -4.51 6.75
CA GLY A 79 -10.43 -4.96 7.34
C GLY A 79 -9.72 -6.08 6.57
N GLY A 80 -10.17 -6.37 5.35
CA GLY A 80 -9.48 -7.31 4.46
C GLY A 80 -8.21 -6.71 3.86
N LEU A 81 -7.18 -7.52 3.68
CA LEU A 81 -5.92 -7.07 3.09
C LEU A 81 -6.10 -6.65 1.63
N GLU A 82 -5.67 -5.45 1.29
CA GLU A 82 -5.60 -4.96 -0.09
C GLU A 82 -4.17 -4.89 -0.60
N GLU A 83 -3.25 -4.42 0.21
CA GLU A 83 -1.86 -4.23 -0.21
C GLU A 83 -0.93 -4.30 0.99
N ILE A 84 0.25 -4.85 0.79
CA ILE A 84 1.33 -4.79 1.75
C ILE A 84 2.64 -4.51 1.02
N GLU A 85 3.41 -3.56 1.51
CA GLU A 85 4.75 -3.24 1.05
C GLU A 85 5.73 -3.26 2.22
N SER A 86 6.78 -4.05 2.07
CA SER A 86 7.89 -4.05 3.01
C SER A 86 9.11 -3.41 2.34
N ARG A 87 9.68 -2.42 2.99
CA ARG A 87 10.87 -1.76 2.44
C ARG A 87 12.11 -2.60 2.70
N GLY A 88 12.52 -3.36 1.67
CA GLY A 88 13.75 -4.14 1.69
C GLY A 88 13.72 -5.39 2.57
N ARG A 89 12.54 -5.82 3.02
CA ARG A 89 12.36 -7.04 3.81
C ARG A 89 11.42 -7.99 3.09
N GLU A 90 11.59 -9.27 3.32
CA GLU A 90 10.63 -10.27 2.85
C GLU A 90 9.32 -10.16 3.63
N ILE A 91 8.20 -10.25 2.92
CA ILE A 91 6.87 -10.29 3.53
C ILE A 91 6.75 -11.60 4.34
N PRO A 92 6.23 -11.54 5.58
CA PRO A 92 6.09 -12.74 6.42
C PRO A 92 5.32 -13.87 5.76
N ASP A 93 5.71 -15.11 6.07
CA ASP A 93 5.05 -16.31 5.57
C ASP A 93 3.58 -16.35 5.97
N GLY A 94 2.74 -16.88 5.09
CA GLY A 94 1.32 -17.05 5.32
C GLY A 94 0.44 -15.88 4.89
N ILE A 95 1.02 -14.73 4.56
CA ILE A 95 0.26 -13.59 4.01
C ILE A 95 -0.05 -13.81 2.54
N ILE A 96 0.93 -14.26 1.77
CA ILE A 96 0.84 -14.50 0.35
C ILE A 96 0.46 -15.96 0.11
N PRO A 97 -0.48 -16.25 -0.82
CA PRO A 97 -0.80 -17.63 -1.18
C PRO A 97 0.46 -18.43 -1.52
N ILE A 98 0.54 -19.65 -1.00
CA ILE A 98 1.72 -20.50 -1.17
C ILE A 98 2.03 -20.78 -2.64
N GLN A 99 1.01 -20.87 -3.49
CA GLN A 99 1.16 -21.07 -4.93
C GLN A 99 1.97 -19.94 -5.59
N ILE A 100 1.75 -18.70 -5.15
CA ILE A 100 2.52 -17.53 -5.62
C ILE A 100 3.95 -17.61 -5.10
N VAL A 101 4.13 -17.90 -3.83
CA VAL A 101 5.47 -17.99 -3.21
C VAL A 101 6.32 -19.07 -3.90
N GLU A 102 5.74 -20.25 -4.13
CA GLU A 102 6.42 -21.37 -4.81
C GLU A 102 6.77 -21.04 -6.26
N MET A 103 5.86 -20.38 -6.97
CA MET A 103 6.11 -19.94 -8.35
C MET A 103 7.28 -18.94 -8.41
N VAL A 104 7.30 -17.96 -7.52
CA VAL A 104 8.39 -16.97 -7.43
C VAL A 104 9.71 -17.65 -7.09
N LYS A 105 9.74 -18.55 -6.10
CA LYS A 105 10.97 -19.29 -5.74
C LYS A 105 11.49 -20.17 -6.87
N GLY A 106 10.58 -20.73 -7.69
CA GLY A 106 10.94 -21.55 -8.83
C GLY A 106 11.58 -20.78 -9.98
N HIS A 107 11.09 -19.56 -10.25
CA HIS A 107 11.57 -18.72 -11.35
C HIS A 107 12.61 -17.68 -10.94
N TYR A 108 12.59 -17.24 -9.69
CA TYR A 108 13.47 -16.20 -9.14
C TYR A 108 14.01 -16.66 -7.78
N PRO A 109 14.90 -17.67 -7.72
CA PRO A 109 15.27 -18.32 -6.45
C PRO A 109 15.96 -17.42 -5.43
N ASP A 110 16.66 -16.37 -5.89
CA ASP A 110 17.43 -15.46 -5.01
C ASP A 110 16.72 -14.12 -4.75
N VAL A 111 15.42 -14.07 -5.02
CA VAL A 111 14.65 -12.82 -4.98
C VAL A 111 13.59 -12.91 -3.88
N MET A 112 13.46 -11.84 -3.11
CA MET A 112 12.41 -11.71 -2.09
C MET A 112 11.15 -11.08 -2.67
N ILE A 113 9.99 -11.44 -2.15
CA ILE A 113 8.74 -10.73 -2.40
C ILE A 113 8.66 -9.57 -1.39
N THR A 114 8.65 -8.35 -1.89
CA THR A 114 8.63 -7.12 -1.08
C THR A 114 7.32 -6.36 -1.15
N GLY A 115 6.44 -6.73 -2.07
CA GLY A 115 5.11 -6.15 -2.22
C GLY A 115 4.09 -7.18 -2.66
N TYR A 116 2.86 -7.04 -2.18
CA TYR A 116 1.74 -7.91 -2.54
C TYR A 116 0.45 -7.10 -2.54
N GLU A 117 -0.33 -7.21 -3.61
CA GLU A 117 -1.59 -6.52 -3.77
C GLU A 117 -2.69 -7.51 -4.19
N VAL A 118 -3.84 -7.39 -3.55
CA VAL A 118 -5.02 -8.19 -3.85
C VAL A 118 -6.02 -7.31 -4.59
N GLY A 119 -6.10 -7.48 -5.91
CA GLY A 119 -7.09 -6.84 -6.74
C GLY A 119 -8.40 -7.63 -6.82
N ARG A 120 -9.36 -7.10 -7.55
CA ARG A 120 -10.66 -7.77 -7.75
C ARG A 120 -10.54 -9.10 -8.50
N ARG A 121 -9.69 -9.13 -9.52
CA ARG A 121 -9.54 -10.27 -10.43
C ARG A 121 -8.09 -10.75 -10.53
N THR A 122 -7.18 -10.03 -9.93
CA THR A 122 -5.75 -10.27 -10.08
C THR A 122 -5.04 -10.16 -8.74
N TYR A 123 -3.86 -10.76 -8.70
CA TYR A 123 -2.86 -10.52 -7.67
C TYR A 123 -1.66 -9.85 -8.32
N GLU A 124 -1.00 -8.97 -7.59
CA GLU A 124 0.27 -8.39 -8.00
C GLU A 124 1.32 -8.64 -6.95
N VAL A 125 2.52 -9.02 -7.36
CA VAL A 125 3.69 -9.13 -6.47
C VAL A 125 4.84 -8.30 -7.01
N LYS A 126 5.51 -7.62 -6.09
CA LYS A 126 6.76 -6.89 -6.36
C LYS A 126 7.92 -7.68 -5.80
N LEU A 127 8.95 -7.82 -6.61
CA LEU A 127 10.15 -8.55 -6.25
C LEU A 127 11.29 -7.59 -5.91
N SER A 128 12.25 -8.05 -5.14
CA SER A 128 13.41 -7.23 -4.74
C SER A 128 14.33 -6.83 -5.90
N ASN A 129 14.22 -7.49 -7.04
CA ASN A 129 14.92 -7.14 -8.29
C ASN A 129 14.15 -6.14 -9.18
N ARG A 130 13.10 -5.50 -8.65
CA ARG A 130 12.21 -4.54 -9.31
C ARG A 130 11.23 -5.13 -10.32
N ILE A 131 11.20 -6.43 -10.50
CA ILE A 131 10.18 -7.09 -11.33
C ILE A 131 8.83 -7.06 -10.60
N GLU A 132 7.78 -6.73 -11.33
CA GLU A 132 6.40 -6.83 -10.87
C GLU A 132 5.70 -7.91 -11.69
N LEU A 133 5.01 -8.81 -11.01
CA LEU A 133 4.24 -9.89 -11.63
C LEU A 133 2.76 -9.68 -11.34
N LYS A 134 1.94 -9.74 -12.38
CA LYS A 134 0.49 -9.78 -12.27
C LYS A 134 0.01 -11.20 -12.57
N LEU A 135 -0.83 -11.73 -11.69
CA LEU A 135 -1.38 -13.07 -11.81
C LEU A 135 -2.90 -13.01 -11.84
N ASP A 136 -3.51 -13.96 -12.55
CA ASP A 136 -4.96 -14.16 -12.46
C ASP A 136 -5.35 -14.89 -11.16
N ARG A 137 -6.63 -15.14 -10.94
CA ARG A 137 -7.12 -15.84 -9.74
C ARG A 137 -6.72 -17.31 -9.68
N ASN A 138 -6.27 -17.87 -10.78
CA ASN A 138 -5.74 -19.25 -10.85
C ASN A 138 -4.22 -19.28 -10.69
N PHE A 139 -3.61 -18.16 -10.28
CA PHE A 139 -2.16 -18.00 -10.07
C PHE A 139 -1.31 -18.13 -11.35
N ASN A 140 -1.91 -17.89 -12.50
CA ASN A 140 -1.18 -17.79 -13.76
C ASN A 140 -0.64 -16.38 -13.95
N VAL A 141 0.63 -16.26 -14.34
CA VAL A 141 1.24 -14.95 -14.65
C VAL A 141 0.66 -14.46 -15.97
N ILE A 142 0.08 -13.27 -15.96
CA ILE A 142 -0.54 -12.63 -17.13
C ILE A 142 0.22 -11.39 -17.59
N GLU A 143 1.08 -10.81 -16.75
CA GLU A 143 1.88 -9.64 -17.08
C GLU A 143 3.15 -9.62 -16.25
N ILE A 144 4.26 -9.21 -16.87
CA ILE A 144 5.56 -9.06 -16.23
C ILE A 144 6.09 -7.66 -16.61
N ASP A 145 6.33 -6.83 -15.60
CA ASP A 145 6.93 -5.50 -15.74
C ASP A 145 8.30 -5.47 -15.05
N ASP A 146 9.25 -4.76 -15.67
CA ASP A 146 10.61 -4.59 -15.15
C ASP A 146 11.07 -3.11 -15.10
#